data_db1d37df1053b468490fdf4639ecb76d
#
_entry.id   db1d37df1053b468490fdf4639ecb76d
#
_cell.length_a   1.000
_cell.length_b   1.000
_cell.length_c   1.000
_cell.angle_alpha   90.00
_cell.angle_beta   90.00
_cell.angle_gamma   90.00
#
_symmetry.space_group_name_H-M   'P 1'
#
loop_
_entity.id
_entity.type
_entity.pdbx_description
1 polymer ?
#
loop_
_entity_poly.entity_id
_entity_poly.type
_entity_poly.pdbx_seq_one_letter_code
_entity_poly.pdbx_strand_id
1 'polypeptide(L)'
;MERILDWNKYLDTAAKMVSEGIVMLKNENNALPLDTDKEVAVFGRIQFHYYKSGTGSGGMVNVTKVVNILDGLIDNGVKVNEKLLDTYRKWDKENPFDLGEGWGGEPWSQKEMPLDEGLVKETAKSCETAIVIIGRTAGEEQDNRLEAGSYLLSDDEIAMLTVVRENYKKVVLLLNVGNIIDMTDINKIGRAHV
;
A
#
# COMPACT_ATOMS: atom_id res chain seq x y z
N MET A 1 -20.58 30.40 24.71
CA MET A 1 -21.01 29.10 24.16
C MET A 1 -19.74 28.34 23.83
N GLU A 2 -19.42 27.35 24.64
CA GLU A 2 -18.24 26.50 24.43
C GLU A 2 -18.47 25.66 23.17
N ARG A 3 -17.58 25.79 22.17
CA ARG A 3 -17.67 24.98 20.95
C ARG A 3 -16.96 23.66 21.23
N ILE A 4 -17.71 22.63 21.57
CA ILE A 4 -17.18 21.29 21.74
C ILE A 4 -17.19 20.61 20.38
N LEU A 5 -16.03 20.06 19.97
CA LEU A 5 -15.92 19.27 18.75
C LEU A 5 -16.62 17.92 18.96
N ASP A 6 -17.57 17.60 18.11
CA ASP A 6 -18.15 16.26 18.03
C ASP A 6 -17.16 15.35 17.28
N TRP A 7 -16.37 14.61 18.02
CA TRP A 7 -15.32 13.75 17.48
C TRP A 7 -15.85 12.63 16.59
N ASN A 8 -17.03 12.07 16.87
CA ASN A 8 -17.60 11.01 16.05
C ASN A 8 -17.99 11.57 14.68
N LYS A 9 -18.70 12.69 14.65
CA LYS A 9 -19.05 13.37 13.41
C LYS A 9 -17.82 13.82 12.62
N TYR A 10 -16.75 14.26 13.31
CA TYR A 10 -15.49 14.64 12.69
C TYR A 10 -14.84 13.43 12.02
N LEU A 11 -14.74 12.28 12.70
CA LEU A 11 -14.13 11.05 12.18
C LEU A 11 -14.92 10.49 10.99
N ASP A 12 -16.25 10.47 11.08
CA ASP A 12 -17.11 10.05 9.97
C ASP A 12 -16.92 10.94 8.74
N THR A 13 -16.81 12.26 8.95
CA THR A 13 -16.55 13.21 7.86
C THR A 13 -15.16 12.98 7.25
N ALA A 14 -14.13 12.77 8.08
CA ALA A 14 -12.78 12.51 7.62
C ALA A 14 -12.71 11.20 6.81
N ALA A 15 -13.33 10.13 7.29
CA ALA A 15 -13.41 8.85 6.58
C ALA A 15 -14.09 9.01 5.21
N LYS A 16 -15.19 9.77 5.14
CA LYS A 16 -15.86 10.06 3.89
C LYS A 16 -14.97 10.86 2.93
N MET A 17 -14.27 11.88 3.43
CA MET A 17 -13.33 12.66 2.61
C MET A 17 -12.20 11.78 2.02
N VAL A 18 -11.63 10.87 2.82
CA VAL A 18 -10.63 9.92 2.34
C VAL A 18 -11.22 9.03 1.25
N SER A 19 -12.41 8.47 1.47
CA SER A 19 -13.07 7.60 0.48
C SER A 19 -13.35 8.32 -0.84
N GLU A 20 -13.77 9.59 -0.78
CA GLU A 20 -14.01 10.41 -1.97
C GLU A 20 -12.71 10.89 -2.64
N GLY A 21 -11.60 10.90 -1.90
CA GLY A 21 -10.27 11.26 -2.41
C GLY A 21 -9.53 10.11 -3.12
N ILE A 22 -10.00 8.87 -2.97
CA ILE A 22 -9.40 7.71 -3.66
C ILE A 22 -9.81 7.76 -5.13
N VAL A 23 -8.81 7.70 -6.03
CA VAL A 23 -9.04 7.71 -7.48
C VAL A 23 -8.85 6.31 -8.04
N MET A 24 -9.89 5.78 -8.66
CA MET A 24 -9.81 4.53 -9.42
C MET A 24 -9.33 4.85 -10.83
N LEU A 25 -8.04 4.58 -11.11
CA LEU A 25 -7.43 4.85 -12.41
C LEU A 25 -7.89 3.85 -13.47
N LYS A 26 -8.12 2.59 -13.07
CA LYS A 26 -8.47 1.51 -13.97
C LYS A 26 -9.18 0.38 -13.22
N ASN A 27 -10.24 -0.19 -13.82
CA ASN A 27 -10.89 -1.40 -13.35
C ASN A 27 -11.34 -2.24 -14.54
N GLU A 28 -10.60 -3.29 -14.85
CA GLU A 28 -10.88 -4.21 -15.93
C GLU A 28 -11.20 -5.61 -15.39
N ASN A 29 -11.97 -6.37 -16.14
CA ASN A 29 -12.35 -7.76 -15.81
C ASN A 29 -13.03 -7.92 -14.44
N ASN A 30 -13.70 -6.87 -13.95
CA ASN A 30 -14.36 -6.86 -12.65
C ASN A 30 -13.41 -7.27 -11.50
N ALA A 31 -12.19 -6.69 -11.47
CA ALA A 31 -11.27 -6.90 -10.36
C ALA A 31 -11.82 -6.31 -9.06
N LEU A 32 -12.52 -5.18 -9.18
CA LEU A 32 -13.24 -4.52 -8.10
C LEU A 32 -14.74 -4.44 -8.43
N PRO A 33 -15.64 -4.47 -7.41
CA PRO A 33 -15.35 -4.61 -5.98
C PRO A 33 -14.79 -5.99 -5.61
N LEU A 34 -14.07 -6.07 -4.49
CA LEU A 34 -13.60 -7.35 -3.95
C LEU A 34 -14.78 -8.22 -3.54
N ASP A 35 -14.63 -9.52 -3.76
CA ASP A 35 -15.54 -10.54 -3.23
C ASP A 35 -15.08 -10.87 -1.78
N THR A 36 -15.79 -10.35 -0.78
CA THR A 36 -15.46 -10.54 0.64
C THR A 36 -15.64 -11.97 1.14
N ASP A 37 -16.32 -12.82 0.36
CA ASP A 37 -16.44 -14.26 0.68
C ASP A 37 -15.14 -15.01 0.36
N LYS A 38 -14.30 -14.47 -0.51
CA LYS A 38 -13.04 -15.06 -0.92
C LYS A 38 -11.85 -14.45 -0.18
N GLU A 39 -10.85 -15.29 0.03
CA GLU A 39 -9.56 -14.87 0.57
C GLU A 39 -8.74 -14.13 -0.50
N VAL A 40 -8.03 -13.08 -0.09
CA VAL A 40 -7.10 -12.33 -0.93
C VAL A 40 -5.67 -12.43 -0.39
N ALA A 41 -4.70 -12.40 -1.29
CA ALA A 41 -3.29 -12.30 -0.93
C ALA A 41 -2.84 -10.83 -0.97
N VAL A 42 -2.24 -10.32 0.11
CA VAL A 42 -1.79 -8.92 0.20
C VAL A 42 -0.27 -8.87 0.18
N PHE A 43 0.28 -8.15 -0.79
CA PHE A 43 1.71 -7.98 -1.03
C PHE A 43 2.12 -6.51 -0.83
N GLY A 44 3.36 -6.30 -0.40
CA GLY A 44 3.92 -4.98 -0.14
C GLY A 44 3.91 -4.62 1.34
N ARG A 45 5.06 -4.19 1.87
CA ARG A 45 5.20 -3.85 3.30
C ARG A 45 4.36 -2.64 3.72
N ILE A 46 3.95 -1.80 2.76
CA ILE A 46 3.12 -0.63 3.01
C ILE A 46 1.71 -1.02 3.50
N GLN A 47 1.32 -2.29 3.42
CA GLN A 47 0.13 -2.78 4.11
C GLN A 47 0.15 -2.48 5.62
N PHE A 48 1.34 -2.47 6.27
CA PHE A 48 1.51 -2.20 7.71
C PHE A 48 1.84 -0.73 7.99
N HIS A 49 2.62 -0.11 7.10
CA HIS A 49 3.24 1.20 7.27
C HIS A 49 2.66 2.22 6.28
N TYR A 50 1.35 2.40 6.34
CA TYR A 50 0.63 3.32 5.47
C TYR A 50 1.17 4.76 5.62
N TYR A 51 1.53 5.36 4.50
CA TYR A 51 1.90 6.77 4.43
C TYR A 51 0.65 7.66 4.62
N LYS A 52 0.37 7.99 5.87
CA LYS A 52 -0.78 8.82 6.27
C LYS A 52 -0.58 10.30 5.99
N SER A 53 0.68 10.71 5.87
CA SER A 53 1.13 12.10 5.66
C SER A 53 2.53 12.08 5.07
N GLY A 54 3.00 13.22 4.59
CA GLY A 54 4.37 13.38 4.14
C GLY A 54 5.37 13.62 5.25
N THR A 55 6.64 13.72 4.88
CA THR A 55 7.73 14.13 5.76
C THR A 55 7.65 15.63 6.10
N GLY A 56 8.44 16.07 7.06
CA GLY A 56 8.48 17.46 7.49
C GLY A 56 7.40 17.81 8.51
N SER A 57 7.06 19.10 8.61
CA SER A 57 6.17 19.62 9.64
C SER A 57 4.75 19.04 9.59
N GLY A 58 4.24 18.75 8.41
CA GLY A 58 2.94 18.10 8.20
C GLY A 58 2.87 16.66 8.67
N GLY A 59 3.99 15.95 8.67
CA GLY A 59 4.12 14.55 9.13
C GLY A 59 4.17 14.40 10.65
N MET A 60 4.51 15.44 11.38
CA MET A 60 4.72 15.42 12.82
C MET A 60 3.44 15.60 13.66
N VAL A 61 2.28 15.41 13.05
CA VAL A 61 1.00 15.54 13.76
C VAL A 61 0.78 14.35 14.68
N ASN A 62 0.52 14.64 15.96
CA ASN A 62 0.14 13.61 16.93
C ASN A 62 -1.26 13.10 16.63
N VAL A 63 -1.38 11.80 16.47
CA VAL A 63 -2.64 11.10 16.25
C VAL A 63 -2.78 9.96 17.26
N THR A 64 -4.01 9.70 17.68
CA THR A 64 -4.31 8.63 18.64
C THR A 64 -4.38 7.26 17.98
N LYS A 65 -4.75 7.20 16.70
CA LYS A 65 -4.87 5.96 15.92
C LYS A 65 -4.57 6.25 14.45
N VAL A 66 -3.87 5.33 13.81
CA VAL A 66 -3.73 5.25 12.35
C VAL A 66 -4.31 3.90 11.93
N VAL A 67 -5.22 3.90 10.97
CA VAL A 67 -5.70 2.68 10.33
C VAL A 67 -4.83 2.45 9.10
N ASN A 68 -4.04 1.39 9.11
CA ASN A 68 -3.26 0.99 7.95
C ASN A 68 -4.14 0.27 6.91
N ILE A 69 -3.59 -0.03 5.75
CA ILE A 69 -4.36 -0.64 4.65
C ILE A 69 -4.85 -2.05 5.04
N LEU A 70 -4.00 -2.84 5.69
CA LEU A 70 -4.38 -4.19 6.15
C LEU A 70 -5.52 -4.15 7.16
N ASP A 71 -5.43 -3.29 8.18
CA ASP A 71 -6.50 -3.11 9.18
C ASP A 71 -7.80 -2.67 8.49
N GLY A 72 -7.70 -1.74 7.53
CA GLY A 72 -8.86 -1.29 6.77
C GLY A 72 -9.52 -2.40 5.95
N LEU A 73 -8.75 -3.31 5.34
CA LEU A 73 -9.28 -4.48 4.65
C LEU A 73 -10.00 -5.42 5.61
N ILE A 74 -9.37 -5.76 6.73
CA ILE A 74 -9.91 -6.68 7.75
C ILE A 74 -11.16 -6.09 8.42
N ASP A 75 -11.13 -4.82 8.80
CA ASP A 75 -12.27 -4.12 9.43
C ASP A 75 -13.50 -4.07 8.49
N ASN A 76 -13.29 -4.14 7.17
CA ASN A 76 -14.35 -4.23 6.17
C ASN A 76 -14.67 -5.67 5.73
N GLY A 77 -14.23 -6.67 6.48
CA GLY A 77 -14.62 -8.07 6.29
C GLY A 77 -13.87 -8.80 5.17
N VAL A 78 -12.78 -8.22 4.64
CA VAL A 78 -11.93 -8.90 3.65
C VAL A 78 -11.11 -9.98 4.36
N LYS A 79 -11.17 -11.21 3.85
CA LYS A 79 -10.37 -12.33 4.33
C LYS A 79 -8.99 -12.28 3.70
N VAL A 80 -7.96 -12.19 4.51
CA VAL A 80 -6.56 -12.09 4.06
C VAL A 80 -5.85 -13.41 4.28
N ASN A 81 -4.99 -13.82 3.34
CA ASN A 81 -4.21 -15.04 3.46
C ASN A 81 -3.22 -14.95 4.63
N GLU A 82 -3.52 -15.68 5.70
CA GLU A 82 -2.77 -15.62 6.96
C GLU A 82 -1.32 -16.12 6.80
N LYS A 83 -1.08 -17.13 5.96
CA LYS A 83 0.28 -17.64 5.76
C LYS A 83 1.20 -16.60 5.14
N LEU A 84 0.72 -15.90 4.11
CA LEU A 84 1.47 -14.81 3.48
C LEU A 84 1.64 -13.65 4.45
N LEU A 85 0.59 -13.29 5.16
CA LEU A 85 0.59 -12.23 6.15
C LEU A 85 1.61 -12.49 7.27
N ASP A 86 1.68 -13.71 7.80
CA ASP A 86 2.65 -14.08 8.84
C ASP A 86 4.09 -14.03 8.30
N THR A 87 4.29 -14.39 7.02
CA THR A 87 5.60 -14.28 6.37
C THR A 87 6.02 -12.80 6.30
N TYR A 88 5.11 -11.91 5.87
CA TYR A 88 5.38 -10.48 5.85
C TYR A 88 5.62 -9.89 7.24
N ARG A 89 4.81 -10.26 8.24
CA ARG A 89 4.98 -9.80 9.63
C ARG A 89 6.35 -10.20 10.21
N LYS A 90 6.78 -11.43 9.94
CA LYS A 90 8.09 -11.90 10.38
C LYS A 90 9.19 -11.11 9.71
N TRP A 91 9.13 -10.97 8.40
CA TRP A 91 10.12 -10.23 7.63
C TRP A 91 10.18 -8.75 8.03
N ASP A 92 9.03 -8.10 8.20
CA ASP A 92 8.95 -6.69 8.59
C ASP A 92 9.58 -6.44 9.96
N LYS A 93 9.39 -7.36 10.91
CA LYS A 93 10.03 -7.31 12.22
C LYS A 93 11.56 -7.42 12.14
N GLU A 94 12.07 -8.22 11.21
CA GLU A 94 13.51 -8.42 10.98
C GLU A 94 14.12 -7.30 10.12
N ASN A 95 13.30 -6.54 9.41
CA ASN A 95 13.68 -5.43 8.54
C ASN A 95 12.87 -4.18 8.91
N PRO A 96 13.20 -3.49 10.00
CA PRO A 96 12.41 -2.38 10.51
C PRO A 96 12.25 -1.29 9.44
N PHE A 97 11.14 -0.57 9.54
CA PHE A 97 10.86 0.58 8.69
C PHE A 97 11.92 1.66 8.90
N ASP A 98 12.49 2.17 7.80
CA ASP A 98 13.51 3.21 7.85
C ASP A 98 12.85 4.58 8.01
N LEU A 99 13.07 5.20 9.15
CA LEU A 99 12.59 6.55 9.46
C LEU A 99 13.56 7.63 8.96
N GLY A 100 14.73 7.23 8.42
CA GLY A 100 15.79 8.14 8.02
C GLY A 100 16.49 8.80 9.19
N GLU A 101 17.42 9.68 8.87
CA GLU A 101 18.16 10.46 9.85
C GLU A 101 17.79 11.94 9.76
N GLY A 102 17.50 12.54 10.92
CA GLY A 102 17.19 13.96 11.02
C GLY A 102 15.78 14.32 10.49
N TRP A 103 15.59 15.61 10.30
CA TRP A 103 14.32 16.15 9.84
C TRP A 103 14.12 15.91 8.33
N GLY A 104 13.00 15.29 7.98
CA GLY A 104 12.69 14.99 6.56
C GLY A 104 13.57 13.91 5.91
N GLY A 105 14.35 13.15 6.71
CA GLY A 105 15.32 12.17 6.20
C GLY A 105 14.74 10.82 5.79
N GLU A 106 13.42 10.60 5.94
CA GLU A 106 12.76 9.36 5.53
C GLU A 106 12.95 9.13 4.02
N PRO A 107 13.39 7.92 3.58
CA PRO A 107 13.56 7.61 2.17
C PRO A 107 12.20 7.63 1.44
N TRP A 108 12.19 7.98 0.14
CA TRP A 108 10.94 8.02 -0.67
C TRP A 108 10.18 6.71 -0.69
N SER A 109 10.90 5.59 -0.72
CA SER A 109 10.33 4.25 -0.59
C SER A 109 11.10 3.44 0.42
N GLN A 110 10.49 2.37 0.87
CA GLN A 110 11.07 1.41 1.80
C GLN A 110 11.53 0.16 1.05
N LYS A 111 12.54 -0.53 1.62
CA LYS A 111 12.93 -1.84 1.12
C LYS A 111 11.72 -2.78 1.12
N GLU A 112 11.48 -3.47 0.02
CA GLU A 112 10.45 -4.50 -0.08
C GLU A 112 10.98 -5.89 0.29
N MET A 113 10.06 -6.78 0.67
CA MET A 113 10.39 -8.17 0.94
C MET A 113 10.68 -8.90 -0.38
N PRO A 114 11.87 -9.48 -0.56
CA PRO A 114 12.12 -10.35 -1.69
C PRO A 114 11.15 -11.54 -1.66
N LEU A 115 10.39 -11.74 -2.74
CA LEU A 115 9.40 -12.80 -2.80
C LEU A 115 10.03 -14.11 -3.31
N ASP A 116 9.80 -15.18 -2.56
CA ASP A 116 10.01 -16.54 -3.05
C ASP A 116 8.88 -16.92 -4.00
N GLU A 117 9.23 -17.35 -5.22
CA GLU A 117 8.25 -17.73 -6.24
C GLU A 117 7.38 -18.91 -5.78
N GLY A 118 7.93 -19.82 -4.98
CA GLY A 118 7.21 -20.96 -4.41
C GLY A 118 6.10 -20.49 -3.47
N LEU A 119 6.38 -19.48 -2.62
CA LEU A 119 5.38 -18.88 -1.74
C LEU A 119 4.27 -18.22 -2.55
N VAL A 120 4.60 -17.46 -3.59
CA VAL A 120 3.62 -16.80 -4.46
C VAL A 120 2.74 -17.82 -5.17
N LYS A 121 3.32 -18.87 -5.74
CA LYS A 121 2.57 -19.97 -6.38
C LYS A 121 1.68 -20.74 -5.41
N GLU A 122 2.13 -20.92 -4.18
CA GLU A 122 1.35 -21.61 -3.16
C GLU A 122 0.13 -20.79 -2.75
N THR A 123 0.29 -19.51 -2.46
CA THR A 123 -0.81 -18.63 -2.09
C THR A 123 -1.79 -18.41 -3.24
N ALA A 124 -1.33 -18.40 -4.49
CA ALA A 124 -2.18 -18.32 -5.67
C ALA A 124 -3.11 -19.54 -5.88
N LYS A 125 -2.84 -20.67 -5.20
CA LYS A 125 -3.77 -21.83 -5.23
C LYS A 125 -5.00 -21.61 -4.38
N SER A 126 -4.92 -20.82 -3.32
CA SER A 126 -6.02 -20.50 -2.41
C SER A 126 -6.66 -19.15 -2.71
N CYS A 127 -5.91 -18.21 -3.23
CA CYS A 127 -6.37 -16.85 -3.53
C CYS A 127 -6.39 -16.59 -5.02
N GLU A 128 -7.56 -16.25 -5.57
CA GLU A 128 -7.69 -15.83 -6.97
C GLU A 128 -7.22 -14.39 -7.20
N THR A 129 -7.35 -13.55 -6.15
CA THR A 129 -7.06 -12.12 -6.20
C THR A 129 -5.86 -11.79 -5.32
N ALA A 130 -4.93 -11.03 -5.87
CA ALA A 130 -3.84 -10.40 -5.16
C ALA A 130 -4.07 -8.89 -5.06
N ILE A 131 -3.70 -8.31 -3.93
CA ILE A 131 -3.59 -6.87 -3.72
C ILE A 131 -2.10 -6.56 -3.56
N VAL A 132 -1.55 -5.71 -4.40
CA VAL A 132 -0.16 -5.24 -4.31
C VAL A 132 -0.18 -3.78 -3.91
N ILE A 133 0.61 -3.41 -2.92
CA ILE A 133 0.63 -2.06 -2.37
C ILE A 133 2.02 -1.47 -2.55
N ILE A 134 2.09 -0.35 -3.28
CA ILE A 134 3.31 0.44 -3.47
C ILE A 134 3.15 1.78 -2.77
N GLY A 135 4.16 2.17 -2.03
CA GLY A 135 4.15 3.43 -1.30
C GLY A 135 5.30 4.35 -1.62
N ARG A 136 5.01 5.63 -1.57
CA ARG A 136 5.99 6.72 -1.65
C ARG A 136 5.67 7.77 -0.62
N THR A 137 6.63 8.11 0.22
CA THR A 137 6.51 9.33 1.01
C THR A 137 6.65 10.56 0.11
N ALA A 138 6.19 11.67 0.62
CA ALA A 138 6.41 12.99 0.04
C ALA A 138 6.49 13.99 1.20
N GLY A 139 6.81 15.21 0.93
CA GLY A 139 6.76 16.23 1.95
C GLY A 139 7.70 17.37 1.70
N GLU A 140 7.92 18.12 2.75
CA GLU A 140 8.75 19.31 2.74
C GLU A 140 10.21 18.94 2.42
N GLU A 141 10.82 19.60 1.44
CA GLU A 141 12.18 19.34 0.96
C GLU A 141 12.37 17.94 0.31
N GLN A 142 11.28 17.25 -0.03
CA GLN A 142 11.28 15.90 -0.61
C GLN A 142 10.63 15.89 -2.01
N ASP A 143 11.25 16.58 -2.97
CA ASP A 143 10.84 16.52 -4.36
C ASP A 143 11.22 15.20 -5.01
N ASN A 144 10.38 14.72 -5.95
CA ASN A 144 10.69 13.54 -6.73
C ASN A 144 12.00 13.68 -7.49
N ARG A 145 12.73 12.57 -7.60
CA ARG A 145 13.92 12.42 -8.44
C ARG A 145 13.70 11.34 -9.48
N LEU A 146 14.30 11.49 -10.64
CA LEU A 146 14.28 10.49 -11.71
C LEU A 146 15.21 9.32 -11.34
N GLU A 147 14.85 8.58 -10.31
CA GLU A 147 15.59 7.43 -9.79
C GLU A 147 14.65 6.36 -9.25
N ALA A 148 15.18 5.14 -9.09
CA ALA A 148 14.46 4.01 -8.53
C ALA A 148 14.05 4.29 -7.07
N GLY A 149 12.81 3.90 -6.73
CA GLY A 149 12.25 4.14 -5.39
C GLY A 149 11.73 5.55 -5.15
N SER A 150 11.97 6.50 -6.08
CA SER A 150 11.35 7.83 -6.08
C SER A 150 10.29 7.92 -7.17
N TYR A 151 10.59 8.51 -8.32
CA TYR A 151 9.68 8.58 -9.47
C TYR A 151 9.53 7.24 -10.19
N LEU A 152 10.63 6.48 -10.29
CA LEU A 152 10.63 5.15 -10.90
C LEU A 152 10.37 4.06 -9.85
N LEU A 153 9.86 2.91 -10.28
CA LEU A 153 9.80 1.73 -9.44
C LEU A 153 11.22 1.25 -9.08
N SER A 154 11.38 0.67 -7.89
CA SER A 154 12.59 -0.06 -7.53
C SER A 154 12.62 -1.44 -8.19
N ASP A 155 13.80 -2.05 -8.28
CA ASP A 155 13.95 -3.41 -8.81
C ASP A 155 13.11 -4.43 -8.01
N ASP A 156 13.04 -4.29 -6.68
CA ASP A 156 12.25 -5.16 -5.80
C ASP A 156 10.75 -5.00 -6.08
N GLU A 157 10.27 -3.78 -6.33
CA GLU A 157 8.86 -3.54 -6.67
C GLU A 157 8.51 -4.10 -8.06
N ILE A 158 9.41 -3.97 -9.03
CA ILE A 158 9.24 -4.56 -10.36
C ILE A 158 9.20 -6.08 -10.25
N ALA A 159 10.12 -6.68 -9.49
CA ALA A 159 10.15 -8.12 -9.26
C ALA A 159 8.86 -8.62 -8.58
N MET A 160 8.40 -7.92 -7.52
CA MET A 160 7.16 -8.23 -6.82
C MET A 160 5.95 -8.18 -7.76
N LEU A 161 5.78 -7.08 -8.49
CA LEU A 161 4.67 -6.91 -9.45
C LEU A 161 4.69 -7.99 -10.52
N THR A 162 5.87 -8.30 -11.05
CA THR A 162 6.04 -9.30 -12.11
C THR A 162 5.61 -10.68 -11.63
N VAL A 163 6.18 -11.17 -10.53
CA VAL A 163 5.89 -12.51 -10.03
C VAL A 163 4.43 -12.65 -9.57
N VAL A 164 3.85 -11.61 -8.97
CA VAL A 164 2.44 -11.62 -8.59
C VAL A 164 1.56 -11.64 -9.83
N ARG A 165 1.84 -10.80 -10.82
CA ARG A 165 1.04 -10.73 -12.05
C ARG A 165 1.04 -12.05 -12.83
N GLU A 166 2.14 -12.76 -12.86
CA GLU A 166 2.27 -14.05 -13.55
C GLU A 166 1.48 -15.17 -12.89
N ASN A 167 1.21 -15.07 -11.58
CA ASN A 167 0.63 -16.16 -10.82
C ASN A 167 -0.84 -15.94 -10.39
N TYR A 168 -1.35 -14.71 -10.42
CA TYR A 168 -2.71 -14.40 -10.00
C TYR A 168 -3.61 -14.04 -11.19
N LYS A 169 -4.87 -14.46 -11.11
CA LYS A 169 -5.88 -14.13 -12.14
C LYS A 169 -6.29 -12.67 -12.08
N LYS A 170 -6.43 -12.13 -10.87
CA LYS A 170 -6.80 -10.75 -10.60
C LYS A 170 -5.73 -10.11 -9.73
N VAL A 171 -5.26 -8.94 -10.14
CA VAL A 171 -4.31 -8.14 -9.38
C VAL A 171 -4.88 -6.73 -9.21
N VAL A 172 -5.03 -6.31 -7.97
CA VAL A 172 -5.38 -4.94 -7.60
C VAL A 172 -4.10 -4.25 -7.14
N LEU A 173 -3.71 -3.18 -7.81
CA LEU A 173 -2.58 -2.35 -7.40
C LEU A 173 -3.08 -1.13 -6.66
N LEU A 174 -2.66 -0.96 -5.42
CA LEU A 174 -2.88 0.23 -4.61
C LEU A 174 -1.62 1.10 -4.60
N LEU A 175 -1.77 2.36 -4.96
CA LEU A 175 -0.71 3.36 -4.92
C LEU A 175 -0.95 4.31 -3.74
N ASN A 176 -0.20 4.12 -2.67
CA ASN A 176 -0.16 5.04 -1.53
C ASN A 176 1.00 6.02 -1.72
N VAL A 177 0.82 6.97 -2.62
CA VAL A 177 1.88 7.87 -3.06
C VAL A 177 1.53 9.32 -2.80
N GLY A 178 2.47 10.06 -2.25
CA GLY A 178 2.32 11.49 -1.97
C GLY A 178 2.72 12.40 -3.15
N ASN A 179 3.45 11.85 -4.13
CA ASN A 179 3.89 12.51 -5.36
C ASN A 179 3.49 11.68 -6.58
N ILE A 180 3.81 12.19 -7.78
CA ILE A 180 3.64 11.43 -9.02
C ILE A 180 4.63 10.26 -9.08
N ILE A 181 4.24 9.19 -9.76
CA ILE A 181 5.05 7.99 -10.01
C ILE A 181 4.99 7.63 -11.50
N ASP A 182 6.08 7.07 -12.04
CA ASP A 182 6.07 6.58 -13.41
C ASP A 182 5.26 5.28 -13.53
N MET A 183 4.26 5.31 -14.38
CA MET A 183 3.36 4.17 -14.65
C MET A 183 3.86 3.28 -15.81
N THR A 184 5.01 3.60 -16.41
CA THR A 184 5.48 2.93 -17.64
C THR A 184 5.71 1.43 -17.41
N ASP A 185 6.41 1.08 -16.33
CA ASP A 185 6.70 -0.33 -16.03
C ASP A 185 5.46 -1.06 -15.52
N ILE A 186 4.62 -0.40 -14.74
CA ILE A 186 3.32 -0.92 -14.32
C ILE A 186 2.47 -1.31 -15.54
N ASN A 187 2.42 -0.45 -16.55
CA ASN A 187 1.68 -0.72 -17.79
C ASN A 187 2.31 -1.83 -18.63
N LYS A 188 3.65 -1.97 -18.64
CA LYS A 188 4.37 -3.05 -19.34
C LYS A 188 4.16 -4.42 -18.69
N ILE A 189 4.27 -4.49 -17.36
CA ILE A 189 3.99 -5.69 -16.57
C ILE A 189 2.54 -6.14 -16.81
N GLY A 190 1.70 -5.22 -17.22
CA GLY A 190 0.44 -5.42 -17.91
C GLY A 190 -0.70 -5.94 -17.07
N ARG A 191 -1.79 -5.18 -17.06
CA ARG A 191 -3.09 -5.55 -16.49
C ARG A 191 -3.15 -5.65 -14.96
N ALA A 192 -2.30 -4.90 -14.25
CA ALA A 192 -2.62 -4.52 -12.89
C ALA A 192 -3.89 -3.64 -12.97
N HIS A 193 -4.90 -3.99 -12.22
CA HIS A 193 -6.12 -3.22 -12.12
C HIS A 193 -6.00 -2.37 -10.85
N VAL A 194 -6.04 -1.08 -11.02
CA VAL A 194 -6.00 -0.09 -9.93
C VAL A 194 -7.41 0.31 -9.60
#